data_26eb5c4d78be63ef2c84f5dcb8514615
#
_entry.id   26eb5c4d78be63ef2c84f5dcb8514615
#
_cell.length_a   1.000
_cell.length_b   1.000
_cell.length_c   1.000
_cell.angle_alpha   90.00
_cell.angle_beta   90.00
_cell.angle_gamma   90.00
#
_symmetry.space_group_name_H-M   'P 1'
#
loop_
_entity.id
_entity.type
_entity.pdbx_description
1 polymer ?
#
loop_
_entity_poly.entity_id
_entity_poly.type
_entity_poly.pdbx_seq_one_letter_code
_entity_poly.pdbx_strand_id
1 'polypeptide(L)'
;MKTIAALPSRLVRMKFLSPDSGFMRGLSDAVDAIWINILMLVTSIPIITIGAALTAGHDATRRTLSGEGTATRNYFAAFRSNFAKSTGYWLIFGTTGALCVYSWIVLQITPLLIPKFALTIVWLIGFEWVWALQARFENSFWRTLGNAFVFGVSNIGHTLALIAIDAVYVALLVASWFYMPQGLFLLLVLGYGTMLMLHSPILEHVFRKYISK
;
A
#
# COMPACT_ATOMS: atom_id res chain seq x y z
N MET A 1 -25.56 -57.61 5.91
CA MET A 1 -24.39 -56.75 5.55
C MET A 1 -24.86 -55.71 4.54
N LYS A 2 -25.01 -54.44 4.94
CA LYS A 2 -25.36 -53.34 4.03
C LYS A 2 -24.07 -52.71 3.54
N THR A 3 -23.83 -52.81 2.25
CA THR A 3 -22.70 -52.21 1.54
C THR A 3 -22.87 -50.69 1.56
N ILE A 4 -21.94 -50.00 2.22
CA ILE A 4 -21.87 -48.54 2.19
C ILE A 4 -21.34 -48.12 0.80
N ALA A 5 -22.22 -47.57 0.00
CA ALA A 5 -21.86 -47.06 -1.33
C ALA A 5 -20.81 -45.95 -1.17
N ALA A 6 -19.75 -46.04 -1.93
CA ALA A 6 -18.69 -45.01 -2.02
C ALA A 6 -19.31 -43.69 -2.42
N LEU A 7 -19.09 -42.66 -1.61
CA LEU A 7 -19.48 -41.26 -1.90
C LEU A 7 -18.80 -40.78 -3.21
N PRO A 8 -19.55 -40.19 -4.14
CA PRO A 8 -19.00 -39.82 -5.45
C PRO A 8 -17.93 -38.74 -5.31
N SER A 9 -16.89 -38.87 -6.11
CA SER A 9 -15.70 -37.97 -6.23
C SER A 9 -16.04 -36.49 -6.49
N ARG A 10 -17.30 -36.14 -6.72
CA ARG A 10 -17.79 -34.77 -6.85
C ARG A 10 -17.72 -33.95 -5.54
N LEU A 11 -17.78 -34.60 -4.37
CA LEU A 11 -17.69 -33.89 -3.08
C LEU A 11 -16.27 -33.41 -2.73
N VAL A 12 -15.25 -34.03 -3.29
CA VAL A 12 -13.85 -33.62 -3.10
C VAL A 12 -13.53 -32.34 -3.90
N ARG A 13 -14.16 -32.17 -5.09
CA ARG A 13 -14.03 -30.96 -5.91
C ARG A 13 -14.69 -29.72 -5.29
N MET A 14 -15.68 -29.90 -4.43
CA MET A 14 -16.39 -28.77 -3.79
C MET A 14 -15.61 -28.16 -2.62
N LYS A 15 -14.63 -28.86 -2.03
CA LYS A 15 -13.79 -28.29 -0.96
C LYS A 15 -12.90 -27.16 -1.41
N PHE A 16 -12.47 -27.13 -2.67
CA PHE A 16 -11.64 -26.07 -3.24
C PHE A 16 -12.45 -24.78 -3.49
N LEU A 17 -13.74 -24.91 -3.81
CA LEU A 17 -14.67 -23.81 -4.06
C LEU A 17 -15.55 -23.49 -2.82
N SER A 18 -15.27 -24.08 -1.65
CA SER A 18 -15.99 -23.70 -0.44
C SER A 18 -15.63 -22.28 -0.01
N PRO A 19 -16.56 -21.49 0.56
CA PRO A 19 -16.30 -20.13 1.03
C PRO A 19 -15.09 -20.03 1.98
N ASP A 20 -14.83 -21.11 2.73
CA ASP A 20 -13.73 -21.20 3.70
C ASP A 20 -12.41 -21.70 3.10
N SER A 21 -12.36 -21.99 1.81
CA SER A 21 -11.12 -22.43 1.15
C SER A 21 -10.12 -21.28 1.06
N GLY A 22 -8.83 -21.59 1.17
CA GLY A 22 -7.76 -20.60 1.03
C GLY A 22 -7.80 -19.89 -0.34
N PHE A 23 -8.26 -20.60 -1.39
CA PHE A 23 -8.44 -20.03 -2.73
C PHE A 23 -9.56 -18.97 -2.76
N MET A 24 -10.72 -19.25 -2.17
CA MET A 24 -11.84 -18.31 -2.15
C MET A 24 -11.53 -17.09 -1.28
N ARG A 25 -10.81 -17.28 -0.18
CA ARG A 25 -10.31 -16.17 0.65
C ARG A 25 -9.34 -15.29 -0.15
N GLY A 26 -8.34 -15.88 -0.80
CA GLY A 26 -7.41 -15.10 -1.63
C GLY A 26 -8.09 -14.37 -2.80
N LEU A 27 -9.14 -14.98 -3.39
CA LEU A 27 -9.93 -14.30 -4.43
C LEU A 27 -10.76 -13.13 -3.85
N SER A 28 -11.36 -13.30 -2.68
CA SER A 28 -12.05 -12.22 -1.97
C SER A 28 -11.11 -11.08 -1.64
N ASP A 29 -9.93 -11.38 -1.08
CA ASP A 29 -8.91 -10.38 -0.76
C ASP A 29 -8.46 -9.61 -2.02
N ALA A 30 -8.30 -10.30 -3.15
CA ALA A 30 -7.96 -9.66 -4.42
C ALA A 30 -9.07 -8.71 -4.92
N VAL A 31 -10.33 -9.10 -4.79
CA VAL A 31 -11.47 -8.23 -5.15
C VAL A 31 -11.51 -7.00 -4.24
N ASP A 32 -11.31 -7.19 -2.94
CA ASP A 32 -11.26 -6.09 -1.98
C ASP A 32 -10.07 -5.15 -2.26
N ALA A 33 -8.90 -5.69 -2.65
CA ALA A 33 -7.74 -4.89 -3.06
C ALA A 33 -8.06 -4.00 -4.26
N ILE A 34 -8.68 -4.56 -5.30
CA ILE A 34 -9.10 -3.81 -6.49
C ILE A 34 -10.10 -2.73 -6.09
N TRP A 35 -11.07 -3.06 -5.23
CA TRP A 35 -12.07 -2.10 -4.77
C TRP A 35 -11.44 -0.95 -3.98
N ILE A 36 -10.55 -1.25 -3.03
CA ILE A 36 -9.80 -0.24 -2.28
C ILE A 36 -9.00 0.64 -3.24
N ASN A 37 -8.37 0.06 -4.27
CA ASN A 37 -7.64 0.81 -5.27
C ASN A 37 -8.54 1.77 -6.06
N ILE A 38 -9.73 1.35 -6.46
CA ILE A 38 -10.71 2.21 -7.14
C ILE A 38 -11.11 3.38 -6.22
N LEU A 39 -11.38 3.11 -4.94
CA LEU A 39 -11.67 4.16 -3.97
C LEU A 39 -10.51 5.15 -3.84
N MET A 40 -9.27 4.65 -3.78
CA MET A 40 -8.06 5.49 -3.74
C MET A 40 -7.94 6.36 -4.99
N LEU A 41 -8.12 5.80 -6.18
CA LEU A 41 -8.06 6.55 -7.43
C LEU A 41 -9.10 7.66 -7.47
N VAL A 42 -10.37 7.35 -7.16
CA VAL A 42 -11.47 8.33 -7.17
C VAL A 42 -11.22 9.44 -6.16
N THR A 43 -10.81 9.11 -4.93
CA THR A 43 -10.57 10.12 -3.89
C THR A 43 -9.26 10.87 -4.07
N SER A 44 -8.38 10.41 -4.94
CA SER A 44 -7.12 11.10 -5.31
C SER A 44 -7.27 12.06 -6.48
N ILE A 45 -8.44 12.11 -7.14
CA ILE A 45 -8.69 13.07 -8.25
C ILE A 45 -8.36 14.51 -7.84
N PRO A 46 -8.79 15.00 -6.67
CA PRO A 46 -8.25 16.24 -6.15
C PRO A 46 -6.86 15.96 -5.56
N ILE A 47 -5.80 16.26 -6.30
CA ILE A 47 -4.39 15.95 -5.96
C ILE A 47 -4.04 16.18 -4.48
N ILE A 48 -4.67 17.16 -3.84
CA ILE A 48 -4.48 17.49 -2.42
C ILE A 48 -4.91 16.35 -1.47
N THR A 49 -5.80 15.48 -1.89
CA THR A 49 -6.37 14.40 -1.07
C THR A 49 -5.59 13.06 -1.19
N ILE A 50 -4.55 13.01 -2.02
CA ILE A 50 -3.75 11.78 -2.24
C ILE A 50 -3.24 11.22 -0.90
N GLY A 51 -2.74 12.07 0.01
CA GLY A 51 -2.25 11.61 1.31
C GLY A 51 -3.34 10.95 2.17
N ALA A 52 -4.55 11.53 2.16
CA ALA A 52 -5.68 10.93 2.86
C ALA A 52 -6.10 9.60 2.22
N ALA A 53 -6.05 9.50 0.88
CA ALA A 53 -6.32 8.27 0.14
C ALA A 53 -5.29 7.16 0.46
N LEU A 54 -4.00 7.50 0.50
CA LEU A 54 -2.93 6.55 0.86
C LEU A 54 -3.11 6.02 2.28
N THR A 55 -3.32 6.90 3.26
CA THR A 55 -3.55 6.49 4.65
C THR A 55 -4.81 5.62 4.78
N ALA A 56 -5.91 5.99 4.11
CA ALA A 56 -7.14 5.22 4.11
C ALA A 56 -6.96 3.85 3.44
N GLY A 57 -6.18 3.78 2.36
CA GLY A 57 -5.82 2.54 1.68
C GLY A 57 -5.08 1.58 2.62
N HIS A 58 -4.07 2.06 3.34
CA HIS A 58 -3.33 1.25 4.33
C HIS A 58 -4.24 0.72 5.45
N ASP A 59 -5.11 1.56 6.04
CA ASP A 59 -6.02 1.13 7.11
C ASP A 59 -7.08 0.14 6.60
N ALA A 60 -7.71 0.44 5.46
CA ALA A 60 -8.72 -0.43 4.88
C ALA A 60 -8.16 -1.80 4.51
N THR A 61 -6.99 -1.86 3.85
CA THR A 61 -6.32 -3.11 3.49
C THR A 61 -5.99 -3.94 4.73
N ARG A 62 -5.39 -3.32 5.75
CA ARG A 62 -5.08 -3.99 7.02
C ARG A 62 -6.33 -4.60 7.66
N ARG A 63 -7.42 -3.84 7.77
CA ARG A 63 -8.67 -4.31 8.38
C ARG A 63 -9.33 -5.41 7.55
N THR A 64 -9.31 -5.30 6.24
CA THR A 64 -9.84 -6.32 5.34
C THR A 64 -9.10 -7.64 5.52
N LEU A 65 -7.76 -7.63 5.53
CA LEU A 65 -6.95 -8.82 5.78
C LEU A 65 -7.14 -9.42 7.17
N SER A 66 -7.57 -8.60 8.14
CA SER A 66 -7.93 -9.06 9.48
C SER A 66 -9.39 -9.52 9.61
N GLY A 67 -10.19 -9.44 8.53
CA GLY A 67 -11.61 -9.78 8.54
C GLY A 67 -12.49 -8.77 9.29
N GLU A 68 -12.01 -7.54 9.47
CA GLU A 68 -12.70 -6.47 10.22
C GLU A 68 -13.55 -5.60 9.29
N GLY A 69 -14.86 -5.71 9.38
CA GLY A 69 -15.80 -4.82 8.68
C GLY A 69 -15.81 -5.00 7.16
N THR A 70 -16.20 -3.94 6.43
CA THR A 70 -16.22 -3.91 4.97
C THR A 70 -15.20 -2.90 4.44
N ALA A 71 -14.55 -3.20 3.31
CA ALA A 71 -13.53 -2.37 2.69
C ALA A 71 -13.99 -0.90 2.52
N THR A 72 -15.19 -0.68 1.99
CA THR A 72 -15.74 0.68 1.78
C THR A 72 -15.90 1.47 3.07
N ARG A 73 -16.49 0.85 4.10
CA ARG A 73 -16.73 1.52 5.39
C ARG A 73 -15.42 1.87 6.06
N ASN A 74 -14.49 0.93 6.08
CA ASN A 74 -13.16 1.10 6.67
C ASN A 74 -12.41 2.22 5.97
N TYR A 75 -12.44 2.22 4.63
CA TYR A 75 -11.79 3.22 3.81
C TYR A 75 -12.29 4.65 4.12
N PHE A 76 -13.59 4.89 4.02
CA PHE A 76 -14.13 6.24 4.27
C PHE A 76 -14.05 6.68 5.72
N ALA A 77 -14.11 5.76 6.67
CA ALA A 77 -13.88 6.08 8.08
C ALA A 77 -12.43 6.58 8.29
N ALA A 78 -11.44 5.84 7.76
CA ALA A 78 -10.04 6.21 7.85
C ALA A 78 -9.71 7.49 7.05
N PHE A 79 -10.32 7.65 5.86
CA PHE A 79 -10.16 8.83 5.03
C PHE A 79 -10.57 10.11 5.77
N ARG A 80 -11.74 10.09 6.42
CA ARG A 80 -12.25 11.24 7.18
C ARG A 80 -11.44 11.53 8.44
N SER A 81 -11.13 10.49 9.22
CA SER A 81 -10.43 10.66 10.50
C SER A 81 -9.00 11.15 10.35
N ASN A 82 -8.33 10.77 9.25
CA ASN A 82 -6.94 11.12 9.00
C ASN A 82 -6.75 12.29 8.02
N PHE A 83 -7.84 12.84 7.47
CA PHE A 83 -7.80 13.79 6.36
C PHE A 83 -6.80 14.93 6.55
N ALA A 84 -6.91 15.68 7.63
CA ALA A 84 -6.09 16.87 7.86
C ALA A 84 -4.59 16.54 8.01
N LYS A 85 -4.26 15.54 8.83
CA LYS A 85 -2.87 15.14 9.06
C LYS A 85 -2.25 14.56 7.78
N SER A 86 -2.96 13.65 7.11
CA SER A 86 -2.46 13.00 5.90
C SER A 86 -2.32 13.96 4.73
N THR A 87 -3.22 14.95 4.61
CA THR A 87 -3.05 16.03 3.65
C THR A 87 -1.80 16.86 3.95
N GLY A 88 -1.53 17.15 5.23
CA GLY A 88 -0.30 17.84 5.64
C GLY A 88 0.97 17.05 5.28
N TYR A 89 1.00 15.74 5.50
CA TYR A 89 2.14 14.89 5.05
C TYR A 89 2.26 14.89 3.52
N TRP A 90 1.14 14.82 2.81
CA TRP A 90 1.16 14.89 1.35
C TRP A 90 1.73 16.20 0.83
N LEU A 91 1.41 17.32 1.42
CA LEU A 91 2.01 18.60 1.04
C LEU A 91 3.53 18.59 1.22
N ILE A 92 4.04 17.98 2.29
CA ILE A 92 5.50 17.84 2.51
C ILE A 92 6.09 16.87 1.48
N PHE A 93 5.62 15.62 1.45
CA PHE A 93 6.20 14.59 0.60
C PHE A 93 5.93 14.82 -0.88
N GLY A 94 4.76 15.31 -1.25
CA GLY A 94 4.42 15.64 -2.63
C GLY A 94 5.28 16.77 -3.18
N THR A 95 5.43 17.86 -2.42
CA THR A 95 6.28 18.99 -2.83
C THR A 95 7.75 18.59 -2.89
N THR A 96 8.27 17.94 -1.87
CA THR A 96 9.68 17.50 -1.84
C THR A 96 9.95 16.42 -2.89
N GLY A 97 9.01 15.52 -3.13
CA GLY A 97 9.09 14.53 -4.22
C GLY A 97 9.11 15.18 -5.59
N ALA A 98 8.24 16.18 -5.84
CA ALA A 98 8.25 16.94 -7.09
C ALA A 98 9.59 17.67 -7.29
N LEU A 99 10.17 18.26 -6.23
CA LEU A 99 11.49 18.88 -6.28
C LEU A 99 12.61 17.85 -6.54
N CYS A 100 12.52 16.65 -5.97
CA CYS A 100 13.44 15.56 -6.29
C CYS A 100 13.36 15.20 -7.77
N VAL A 101 12.17 14.95 -8.30
CA VAL A 101 11.96 14.64 -9.73
C VAL A 101 12.49 15.77 -10.63
N TYR A 102 12.14 17.01 -10.31
CA TYR A 102 12.65 18.19 -11.04
C TYR A 102 14.19 18.22 -11.04
N SER A 103 14.82 17.96 -9.90
CA SER A 103 16.27 17.97 -9.80
C SER A 103 16.93 16.88 -10.67
N TRP A 104 16.31 15.70 -10.77
CA TRP A 104 16.80 14.61 -11.61
C TRP A 104 16.65 14.88 -13.10
N ILE A 105 15.58 15.56 -13.52
CA ILE A 105 15.30 15.84 -14.93
C ILE A 105 16.05 17.10 -15.41
N VAL A 106 16.02 18.17 -14.63
CA VAL A 106 16.45 19.49 -15.08
C VAL A 106 17.86 19.84 -14.62
N LEU A 107 18.21 19.54 -13.37
CA LEU A 107 19.50 19.94 -12.82
C LEU A 107 20.59 18.88 -13.11
N GLN A 108 21.14 18.90 -14.33
CA GLN A 108 22.18 17.95 -14.76
C GLN A 108 23.60 18.41 -14.32
N ILE A 109 23.75 18.70 -13.01
CA ILE A 109 24.99 19.21 -12.42
C ILE A 109 25.68 18.07 -11.68
N THR A 110 26.85 17.61 -12.17
CA THR A 110 27.57 16.45 -11.61
C THR A 110 27.86 16.55 -10.10
N PRO A 111 28.33 17.69 -9.54
CA PRO A 111 28.52 17.83 -8.10
C PRO A 111 27.29 17.61 -7.24
N LEU A 112 26.08 17.80 -7.80
CA LEU A 112 24.82 17.58 -7.09
C LEU A 112 24.37 16.10 -7.08
N LEU A 113 25.08 15.21 -7.73
CA LEU A 113 24.67 13.80 -7.84
C LEU A 113 24.57 13.13 -6.47
N ILE A 114 25.57 13.30 -5.61
CA ILE A 114 25.59 12.71 -4.26
C ILE A 114 24.42 13.25 -3.40
N PRO A 115 24.22 14.57 -3.25
CA PRO A 115 23.07 15.08 -2.49
C PRO A 115 21.71 14.68 -3.09
N LYS A 116 21.57 14.54 -4.41
CA LYS A 116 20.33 14.04 -5.03
C LYS A 116 20.02 12.63 -4.61
N PHE A 117 21.00 11.71 -4.68
CA PHE A 117 20.81 10.35 -4.20
C PHE A 117 20.45 10.31 -2.73
N ALA A 118 21.18 11.04 -1.90
CA ALA A 118 20.95 11.07 -0.45
C ALA A 118 19.53 11.58 -0.13
N LEU A 119 19.10 12.69 -0.73
CA LEU A 119 17.75 13.24 -0.53
C LEU A 119 16.65 12.30 -1.04
N THR A 120 16.86 11.65 -2.19
CA THR A 120 15.89 10.68 -2.72
C THR A 120 15.74 9.47 -1.79
N ILE A 121 16.85 8.94 -1.25
CA ILE A 121 16.82 7.82 -0.30
C ILE A 121 16.09 8.23 0.98
N VAL A 122 16.41 9.39 1.56
CA VAL A 122 15.74 9.90 2.75
C VAL A 122 14.24 10.09 2.48
N TRP A 123 13.88 10.65 1.33
CA TRP A 123 12.51 10.85 0.92
C TRP A 123 11.75 9.52 0.82
N LEU A 124 12.33 8.52 0.14
CA LEU A 124 11.74 7.18 0.00
C LEU A 124 11.50 6.54 1.38
N ILE A 125 12.49 6.58 2.27
CA ILE A 125 12.37 6.03 3.63
C ILE A 125 11.18 6.63 4.36
N GLY A 126 11.06 7.96 4.38
CA GLY A 126 9.95 8.64 5.06
C GLY A 126 8.60 8.38 4.40
N PHE A 127 8.56 8.38 3.06
CA PHE A 127 7.35 8.17 2.27
C PHE A 127 6.73 6.80 2.50
N GLU A 128 7.53 5.73 2.54
CA GLU A 128 7.06 4.36 2.74
C GLU A 128 6.35 4.16 4.10
N TRP A 129 6.82 4.82 5.14
CA TRP A 129 6.33 4.56 6.49
C TRP A 129 5.26 5.52 6.98
N VAL A 130 5.22 6.75 6.48
CA VAL A 130 4.35 7.80 7.04
C VAL A 130 2.86 7.46 6.97
N TRP A 131 2.40 6.86 5.87
CA TRP A 131 0.99 6.54 5.63
C TRP A 131 0.52 5.40 6.52
N ALA A 132 1.32 4.35 6.62
CA ALA A 132 1.04 3.19 7.46
C ALA A 132 1.07 3.55 8.94
N LEU A 133 2.03 4.38 9.37
CA LEU A 133 2.12 4.86 10.76
C LEU A 133 0.93 5.76 11.11
N GLN A 134 0.52 6.65 10.21
CA GLN A 134 -0.66 7.50 10.43
C GLN A 134 -1.96 6.67 10.47
N ALA A 135 -2.05 5.61 9.67
CA ALA A 135 -3.19 4.69 9.66
C ALA A 135 -3.29 3.86 10.95
N ARG A 136 -2.15 3.58 11.59
CA ARG A 136 -2.06 2.60 12.68
C ARG A 136 -1.99 3.21 14.07
N PHE A 137 -1.38 4.39 14.20
CA PHE A 137 -1.08 5.01 15.50
C PHE A 137 -1.64 6.42 15.60
N GLU A 138 -2.24 6.73 16.76
CA GLU A 138 -2.68 8.08 17.09
C GLU A 138 -1.53 8.89 17.70
N ASN A 139 -0.78 9.57 16.85
CA ASN A 139 0.32 10.44 17.24
C ASN A 139 0.05 11.91 16.83
N SER A 140 0.84 12.82 17.39
CA SER A 140 0.89 14.19 16.85
C SER A 140 1.53 14.20 15.46
N PHE A 141 1.25 15.24 14.66
CA PHE A 141 1.77 15.39 13.31
C PHE A 141 3.29 15.19 13.22
N TRP A 142 4.05 15.96 13.98
CA TRP A 142 5.50 15.92 13.95
C TRP A 142 6.08 14.60 14.48
N ARG A 143 5.37 13.98 15.45
CA ARG A 143 5.79 12.69 16.00
C ARG A 143 5.63 11.56 14.97
N THR A 144 4.54 11.55 14.21
CA THR A 144 4.38 10.57 13.12
C THR A 144 5.44 10.79 12.04
N LEU A 145 5.68 12.04 11.65
CA LEU A 145 6.70 12.37 10.64
C LEU A 145 8.10 11.92 11.10
N GLY A 146 8.50 12.22 12.32
CA GLY A 146 9.79 11.76 12.86
C GLY A 146 9.85 10.23 12.97
N ASN A 147 8.78 9.60 13.45
CA ASN A 147 8.69 8.15 13.54
C ASN A 147 8.82 7.46 12.18
N ALA A 148 8.33 8.06 11.09
CA ALA A 148 8.48 7.49 9.75
C ALA A 148 9.95 7.25 9.39
N PHE A 149 10.82 8.19 9.68
CA PHE A 149 12.26 8.05 9.46
C PHE A 149 12.90 7.05 10.45
N VAL A 150 12.52 7.13 11.73
CA VAL A 150 13.06 6.21 12.76
C VAL A 150 12.70 4.76 12.43
N PHE A 151 11.43 4.48 12.09
CA PHE A 151 10.98 3.13 11.71
C PHE A 151 11.66 2.66 10.43
N GLY A 152 11.77 3.54 9.43
CA GLY A 152 12.39 3.21 8.16
C GLY A 152 13.86 2.84 8.29
N VAL A 153 14.64 3.59 9.09
CA VAL A 153 16.05 3.30 9.32
C VAL A 153 16.25 2.10 10.26
N SER A 154 15.45 2.02 11.34
CA SER A 154 15.56 0.92 12.31
C SER A 154 15.14 -0.44 11.73
N ASN A 155 14.33 -0.45 10.67
CA ASN A 155 13.85 -1.67 10.01
C ASN A 155 14.25 -1.67 8.53
N ILE A 156 15.52 -1.35 8.23
CA ILE A 156 16.01 -1.14 6.86
C ILE A 156 15.71 -2.32 5.92
N GLY A 157 15.79 -3.57 6.40
CA GLY A 157 15.46 -4.74 5.60
C GLY A 157 14.00 -4.76 5.14
N HIS A 158 13.07 -4.38 6.01
CA HIS A 158 11.65 -4.26 5.67
C HIS A 158 11.40 -3.06 4.74
N THR A 159 12.07 -1.94 5.00
CA THR A 159 12.02 -0.75 4.12
C THR A 159 12.48 -1.07 2.70
N LEU A 160 13.58 -1.80 2.56
CA LEU A 160 14.05 -2.25 1.24
C LEU A 160 13.06 -3.20 0.55
N ALA A 161 12.39 -4.07 1.30
CA ALA A 161 11.36 -4.95 0.76
C ALA A 161 10.15 -4.16 0.25
N LEU A 162 9.67 -3.15 0.99
CA LEU A 162 8.59 -2.26 0.57
C LEU A 162 8.97 -1.49 -0.69
N ILE A 163 10.12 -0.83 -0.70
CA ILE A 163 10.64 -0.09 -1.87
C ILE A 163 10.80 -1.03 -3.08
N ALA A 164 11.24 -2.27 -2.88
CA ALA A 164 11.39 -3.23 -3.98
C ALA A 164 10.03 -3.59 -4.59
N ILE A 165 8.99 -3.77 -3.79
CA ILE A 165 7.63 -4.04 -4.26
C ILE A 165 7.14 -2.85 -5.11
N ASP A 166 7.29 -1.62 -4.61
CA ASP A 166 6.87 -0.41 -5.33
C ASP A 166 7.70 -0.19 -6.59
N ALA A 167 9.00 -0.45 -6.55
CA ALA A 167 9.87 -0.36 -7.72
C ALA A 167 9.46 -1.34 -8.83
N VAL A 168 9.07 -2.56 -8.48
CA VAL A 168 8.53 -3.54 -9.45
C VAL A 168 7.25 -3.01 -10.08
N TYR A 169 6.34 -2.46 -9.28
CA TYR A 169 5.09 -1.89 -9.80
C TYR A 169 5.34 -0.71 -10.74
N VAL A 170 6.19 0.22 -10.35
CA VAL A 170 6.59 1.36 -11.20
C VAL A 170 7.27 0.87 -12.48
N ALA A 171 8.16 -0.12 -12.39
CA ALA A 171 8.81 -0.70 -13.57
C ALA A 171 7.79 -1.34 -14.54
N LEU A 172 6.76 -2.01 -14.01
CA LEU A 172 5.67 -2.56 -14.83
C LEU A 172 4.84 -1.45 -15.51
N LEU A 173 4.55 -0.35 -14.82
CA LEU A 173 3.87 0.80 -15.41
C LEU A 173 4.70 1.41 -16.54
N VAL A 174 5.99 1.62 -16.31
CA VAL A 174 6.91 2.17 -17.32
C VAL A 174 7.05 1.23 -18.51
N ALA A 175 7.25 -0.06 -18.27
CA ALA A 175 7.33 -1.05 -19.33
C ALA A 175 6.03 -1.13 -20.13
N SER A 176 4.88 -1.11 -19.46
CA SER A 176 3.58 -1.10 -20.13
C SER A 176 3.38 0.14 -21.00
N TRP A 177 3.81 1.30 -20.53
CA TRP A 177 3.74 2.54 -21.31
C TRP A 177 4.47 2.43 -22.65
N PHE A 178 5.67 1.83 -22.67
CA PHE A 178 6.48 1.74 -23.87
C PHE A 178 6.13 0.55 -24.78
N TYR A 179 5.83 -0.62 -24.19
CA TYR A 179 5.68 -1.86 -24.95
C TYR A 179 4.24 -2.31 -25.15
N MET A 180 3.34 -1.99 -24.21
CA MET A 180 1.94 -2.45 -24.24
C MET A 180 1.01 -1.44 -23.56
N PRO A 181 0.72 -0.28 -24.18
CA PRO A 181 -0.07 0.79 -23.57
C PRO A 181 -1.45 0.35 -23.06
N GLN A 182 -2.05 -0.67 -23.68
CA GLN A 182 -3.33 -1.24 -23.23
C GLN A 182 -3.23 -1.87 -21.83
N GLY A 183 -2.06 -2.36 -21.45
CA GLY A 183 -1.80 -2.92 -20.13
C GLY A 183 -1.83 -1.89 -19.00
N LEU A 184 -1.63 -0.61 -19.30
CA LEU A 184 -1.70 0.45 -18.30
C LEU A 184 -3.06 0.51 -17.59
N PHE A 185 -4.15 0.34 -18.33
CA PHE A 185 -5.48 0.32 -17.73
C PHE A 185 -5.61 -0.81 -16.69
N LEU A 186 -5.14 -2.01 -17.04
CA LEU A 186 -5.15 -3.15 -16.13
C LEU A 186 -4.27 -2.89 -14.91
N LEU A 187 -3.06 -2.38 -15.10
CA LEU A 187 -2.16 -2.03 -14.00
C LEU A 187 -2.72 -0.91 -13.11
N LEU A 188 -3.41 0.07 -13.67
CA LEU A 188 -4.09 1.10 -12.88
C LEU A 188 -5.27 0.54 -12.08
N VAL A 189 -6.06 -0.37 -12.66
CA VAL A 189 -7.21 -0.99 -11.97
C VAL A 189 -6.78 -1.97 -10.88
N LEU A 190 -5.80 -2.82 -11.16
CA LEU A 190 -5.17 -3.70 -10.16
C LEU A 190 -4.40 -2.88 -9.12
N GLY A 191 -3.68 -1.91 -9.59
CA GLY A 191 -3.09 -0.77 -8.97
C GLY A 191 -2.37 -0.94 -7.63
N TYR A 192 -2.20 0.19 -6.99
CA TYR A 192 -1.51 0.30 -5.71
C TYR A 192 -2.24 -0.44 -4.57
N GLY A 193 -3.55 -0.65 -4.69
CA GLY A 193 -4.32 -1.45 -3.73
C GLY A 193 -3.81 -2.89 -3.57
N THR A 194 -3.37 -3.53 -4.67
CA THR A 194 -2.75 -4.87 -4.58
C THR A 194 -1.36 -4.81 -3.96
N MET A 195 -0.60 -3.73 -4.19
CA MET A 195 0.69 -3.53 -3.51
C MET A 195 0.50 -3.37 -2.00
N LEU A 196 -0.52 -2.64 -1.56
CA LEU A 196 -0.87 -2.51 -0.15
C LEU A 196 -1.16 -3.86 0.53
N MET A 197 -1.74 -4.82 -0.19
CA MET A 197 -1.92 -6.19 0.32
C MET A 197 -0.58 -6.90 0.58
N LEU A 198 0.44 -6.62 -0.22
CA LEU A 198 1.80 -7.14 -0.02
C LEU A 198 2.55 -6.36 1.08
N HIS A 199 2.31 -5.06 1.18
CA HIS A 199 2.91 -4.20 2.22
C HIS A 199 2.37 -4.51 3.62
N SER A 200 1.06 -4.77 3.74
CA SER A 200 0.38 -4.91 5.02
C SER A 200 0.99 -5.97 5.94
N PRO A 201 1.29 -7.21 5.49
CA PRO A 201 1.93 -8.21 6.34
C PRO A 201 3.33 -7.79 6.82
N ILE A 202 4.10 -7.11 5.97
CA ILE A 202 5.45 -6.63 6.29
C ILE A 202 5.37 -5.55 7.38
N LEU A 203 4.49 -4.57 7.20
CA LEU A 203 4.26 -3.49 8.15
C LEU A 203 3.73 -3.99 9.49
N GLU A 204 2.72 -4.86 9.48
CA GLU A 204 2.13 -5.43 10.69
C GLU A 204 3.13 -6.31 11.47
N HIS A 205 4.04 -7.02 10.78
CA HIS A 205 5.11 -7.74 11.44
C HIS A 205 6.00 -6.82 12.29
N VAL A 206 6.32 -5.64 11.76
CA VAL A 206 7.10 -4.62 12.50
C VAL A 206 6.25 -4.00 13.61
N PHE A 207 5.01 -3.59 13.32
CA PHE A 207 4.17 -2.87 14.27
C PHE A 207 3.75 -3.71 15.48
N ARG A 208 3.59 -5.02 15.34
CA ARG A 208 3.25 -5.93 16.47
C ARG A 208 4.19 -5.79 17.64
N LYS A 209 5.47 -5.50 17.41
CA LYS A 209 6.47 -5.29 18.46
C LYS A 209 6.19 -4.06 19.35
N TYR A 210 5.37 -3.12 18.85
CA TYR A 210 5.05 -1.85 19.52
C TYR A 210 3.63 -1.78 20.07
N ILE A 211 2.76 -2.71 19.68
CA ILE A 211 1.36 -2.78 20.13
C ILE A 211 1.21 -3.69 21.35
N SER A 212 2.08 -4.69 21.51
CA SER A 212 2.04 -5.67 22.59
C SER A 212 2.65 -5.20 23.92
N LYS A 213 2.96 -3.92 24.03
CA LYS A 213 3.43 -3.27 25.27
C LYS A 213 2.38 -2.28 25.76
#